data_006650333da52423b24f47ecf1ffbde6
#
_entry.id   006650333da52423b24f47ecf1ffbde6
#
_cell.length_a   1.000
_cell.length_b   1.000
_cell.length_c   1.000
_cell.angle_alpha   90.00
_cell.angle_beta   90.00
_cell.angle_gamma   90.00
#
_symmetry.space_group_name_H-M   'P 1'
#
loop_
_entity.id
_entity.type
_entity.pdbx_description
1 polymer ?
#
loop_
_entity_poly.entity_id
_entity_poly.type
_entity_poly.pdbx_seq_one_letter_code
_entity_poly.pdbx_strand_id
1 'polypeptide(L)'
;VTARDQEGRRGGGPGARRAGGGRETQRAERRAAILEAAMELIAERGYRRTSLAAVAERAGLTQQGLLHHFPTKELLLVGVLETRDRWDLASAAAAAGTRHTDTLAQLVDYNATRPGLVQTYTVLAADSVTEDHPARAFFESRFRVVRAAMAEVLRTECGDTLPGGLTPERAAPLLAAVMDGLQLQWLLDPEEVEMPAAFRDFLALLGCGQGRAGGTGEGPGEEPGEEPGEGSGEEPREGSGDGPGEG
;
A
#
# COMPACT_ATOMS: atom_id res chain seq x y z
N VAL A 1 -61.31 59.22 7.48
CA VAL A 1 -60.78 59.53 6.16
C VAL A 1 -59.49 58.77 5.94
N THR A 2 -59.70 57.69 5.21
CA THR A 2 -58.86 57.00 4.19
C THR A 2 -57.35 56.99 4.36
N ALA A 3 -56.82 55.87 4.70
CA ALA A 3 -56.17 54.74 4.10
C ALA A 3 -55.26 55.00 2.88
N ARG A 4 -54.06 54.48 2.83
CA ARG A 4 -53.53 53.67 1.71
C ARG A 4 -52.25 52.96 2.07
N ASP A 5 -52.32 51.66 1.96
CA ASP A 5 -51.24 50.68 1.87
C ASP A 5 -50.20 51.04 0.82
N GLN A 6 -48.93 50.73 1.10
CA GLN A 6 -47.99 50.33 0.05
C GLN A 6 -47.03 49.27 0.61
N GLU A 7 -47.36 48.04 0.26
CA GLU A 7 -46.44 46.91 0.25
C GLU A 7 -45.26 47.17 -0.71
N GLY A 8 -44.05 47.12 -0.18
CA GLY A 8 -42.82 47.09 -0.96
C GLY A 8 -42.21 45.67 -0.94
N ARG A 9 -42.61 44.81 -1.88
CA ARG A 9 -41.98 43.52 -2.17
C ARG A 9 -40.53 43.77 -2.60
N ARG A 10 -39.55 43.32 -1.80
CA ARG A 10 -38.19 43.12 -2.25
C ARG A 10 -38.03 41.66 -2.67
N GLY A 11 -38.11 41.42 -3.97
CA GLY A 11 -37.75 40.17 -4.61
C GLY A 11 -36.24 39.98 -4.60
N GLY A 12 -35.74 39.13 -3.73
CA GLY A 12 -34.35 38.61 -3.79
C GLY A 12 -34.31 37.49 -4.83
N GLY A 13 -33.74 37.76 -6.01
CA GLY A 13 -33.62 36.79 -7.07
C GLY A 13 -32.63 35.67 -6.75
N PRO A 14 -32.88 34.42 -7.22
CA PRO A 14 -32.01 33.24 -6.95
C PRO A 14 -30.82 33.10 -7.92
N GLY A 15 -30.27 34.23 -8.43
CA GLY A 15 -29.25 34.21 -9.50
C GLY A 15 -27.79 34.01 -9.06
N ALA A 16 -27.44 34.28 -7.79
CA ALA A 16 -26.05 34.34 -7.38
C ALA A 16 -25.42 32.98 -7.02
N ARG A 17 -26.22 31.97 -6.70
CA ARG A 17 -25.68 30.63 -6.30
C ARG A 17 -25.35 29.71 -7.48
N ARG A 18 -25.90 29.93 -8.66
CA ARG A 18 -25.64 29.11 -9.87
C ARG A 18 -24.34 29.44 -10.59
N ALA A 19 -23.82 30.66 -10.47
CA ALA A 19 -22.61 31.10 -11.17
C ALA A 19 -21.33 30.61 -10.49
N GLY A 20 -21.35 30.30 -9.19
CA GLY A 20 -20.22 29.73 -8.45
C GLY A 20 -19.96 28.27 -8.79
N GLY A 21 -21.01 27.45 -8.83
CA GLY A 21 -20.91 26.01 -9.10
C GLY A 21 -20.32 25.69 -10.47
N GLY A 22 -20.68 26.44 -11.52
CA GLY A 22 -20.16 26.19 -12.87
C GLY A 22 -18.66 26.46 -13.04
N ARG A 23 -18.13 27.45 -12.33
CA ARG A 23 -16.68 27.77 -12.37
C ARG A 23 -15.87 26.73 -11.60
N GLU A 24 -16.39 26.26 -10.51
CA GLU A 24 -15.74 25.24 -9.67
C GLU A 24 -15.71 23.88 -10.38
N THR A 25 -16.81 23.48 -11.00
CA THR A 25 -16.89 22.28 -11.85
C THR A 25 -15.91 22.36 -13.02
N GLN A 26 -15.89 23.47 -13.75
CA GLN A 26 -14.97 23.67 -14.87
C GLN A 26 -13.49 23.64 -14.43
N ARG A 27 -13.19 24.16 -13.23
CA ARG A 27 -11.84 24.10 -12.66
C ARG A 27 -11.45 22.67 -12.32
N ALA A 28 -12.36 21.90 -11.73
CA ALA A 28 -12.14 20.49 -11.41
C ALA A 28 -11.95 19.64 -12.67
N GLU A 29 -12.77 19.85 -13.71
CA GLU A 29 -12.64 19.17 -15.01
C GLU A 29 -11.27 19.45 -15.67
N ARG A 30 -10.84 20.71 -15.67
CA ARG A 30 -9.50 21.07 -16.21
C ARG A 30 -8.37 20.45 -15.41
N ARG A 31 -8.49 20.42 -14.07
CA ARG A 31 -7.50 19.75 -13.22
C ARG A 31 -7.43 18.25 -13.55
N ALA A 32 -8.56 17.59 -13.73
CA ALA A 32 -8.61 16.18 -14.11
C ALA A 32 -7.97 15.93 -15.49
N ALA A 33 -8.27 16.74 -16.48
CA ALA A 33 -7.66 16.63 -17.82
C ALA A 33 -6.13 16.82 -17.80
N ILE A 34 -5.62 17.73 -16.96
CA ILE A 34 -4.16 17.90 -16.78
C ILE A 34 -3.53 16.64 -16.18
N LEU A 35 -4.17 16.04 -15.17
CA LEU A 35 -3.66 14.85 -14.50
C LEU A 35 -3.69 13.63 -15.42
N GLU A 36 -4.73 13.48 -16.22
CA GLU A 36 -4.85 12.42 -17.24
C GLU A 36 -3.74 12.56 -18.29
N ALA A 37 -3.56 13.75 -18.87
CA ALA A 37 -2.48 14.03 -19.81
C ALA A 37 -1.07 13.79 -19.22
N ALA A 38 -0.89 14.10 -17.94
CA ALA A 38 0.37 13.83 -17.24
C ALA A 38 0.61 12.32 -17.07
N MET A 39 -0.41 11.56 -16.67
CA MET A 39 -0.32 10.10 -16.53
C MET A 39 0.00 9.40 -17.86
N GLU A 40 -0.65 9.80 -18.96
CA GLU A 40 -0.38 9.28 -20.29
C GLU A 40 1.08 9.55 -20.72
N LEU A 41 1.56 10.80 -20.57
CA LEU A 41 2.92 11.17 -20.94
C LEU A 41 3.98 10.47 -20.08
N ILE A 42 3.69 10.26 -18.80
CA ILE A 42 4.56 9.52 -17.89
C ILE A 42 4.63 8.04 -18.32
N ALA A 43 3.51 7.45 -18.70
CA ALA A 43 3.47 6.08 -19.21
C ALA A 43 4.23 5.94 -20.55
N GLU A 44 4.11 6.92 -21.45
CA GLU A 44 4.76 6.91 -22.77
C GLU A 44 6.27 7.17 -22.71
N ARG A 45 6.71 8.12 -21.88
CA ARG A 45 8.06 8.71 -21.97
C ARG A 45 8.85 8.65 -20.68
N GLY A 46 8.22 8.22 -19.59
CA GLY A 46 8.75 8.25 -18.24
C GLY A 46 8.73 9.65 -17.63
N TYR A 47 8.90 9.68 -16.31
CA TYR A 47 8.86 10.89 -15.48
C TYR A 47 9.83 11.99 -15.94
N ARG A 48 11.11 11.62 -16.23
CA ARG A 48 12.15 12.63 -16.52
C ARG A 48 11.88 13.40 -17.80
N ARG A 49 11.34 12.74 -18.81
CA ARG A 49 11.05 13.32 -20.13
C ARG A 49 9.71 14.05 -20.21
N THR A 50 8.88 13.96 -19.17
CA THR A 50 7.60 14.68 -19.08
C THR A 50 7.83 16.08 -18.54
N SER A 51 7.62 17.10 -19.39
CA SER A 51 7.71 18.51 -19.01
C SER A 51 6.33 19.12 -18.81
N LEU A 52 6.24 20.20 -18.00
CA LEU A 52 4.97 20.95 -17.83
C LEU A 52 4.43 21.47 -19.16
N ALA A 53 5.32 21.88 -20.08
CA ALA A 53 4.92 22.36 -21.41
C ALA A 53 4.26 21.23 -22.23
N ALA A 54 4.84 20.02 -22.24
CA ALA A 54 4.28 18.87 -22.95
C ALA A 54 2.92 18.44 -22.34
N VAL A 55 2.77 18.50 -21.02
CA VAL A 55 1.49 18.22 -20.36
C VAL A 55 0.44 19.26 -20.71
N ALA A 56 0.81 20.54 -20.70
CA ALA A 56 -0.09 21.64 -21.09
C ALA A 56 -0.58 21.46 -22.53
N GLU A 57 0.33 21.18 -23.47
CA GLU A 57 0.01 20.91 -24.86
C GLU A 57 -0.96 19.73 -25.01
N ARG A 58 -0.67 18.60 -24.36
CA ARG A 58 -1.54 17.40 -24.36
C ARG A 58 -2.92 17.67 -23.80
N ALA A 59 -3.00 18.51 -22.75
CA ALA A 59 -4.27 18.91 -22.10
C ALA A 59 -5.02 20.03 -22.84
N GLY A 60 -4.49 20.54 -23.97
CA GLY A 60 -5.10 21.64 -24.73
C GLY A 60 -5.04 22.98 -24.01
N LEU A 61 -3.98 23.21 -23.17
CA LEU A 61 -3.80 24.41 -22.37
C LEU A 61 -2.47 25.12 -22.72
N THR A 62 -2.40 26.39 -22.38
CA THR A 62 -1.11 27.07 -22.32
C THR A 62 -0.34 26.63 -21.06
N GLN A 63 0.99 26.68 -21.11
CA GLN A 63 1.80 26.37 -19.92
C GLN A 63 1.43 27.28 -18.73
N GLN A 64 1.13 28.55 -18.97
CA GLN A 64 0.67 29.48 -17.94
C GLN A 64 -0.68 29.04 -17.33
N GLY A 65 -1.61 28.54 -18.15
CA GLY A 65 -2.87 27.98 -17.69
C GLY A 65 -2.68 26.74 -16.80
N LEU A 66 -1.73 25.86 -17.17
CA LEU A 66 -1.37 24.72 -16.33
C LEU A 66 -0.77 25.15 -14.99
N LEU A 67 0.14 26.14 -14.99
CA LEU A 67 0.80 26.64 -13.78
C LEU A 67 -0.18 27.23 -12.75
N HIS A 68 -1.35 27.73 -13.16
CA HIS A 68 -2.42 28.10 -12.23
C HIS A 68 -3.02 26.92 -11.47
N HIS A 69 -2.96 25.70 -12.02
CA HIS A 69 -3.44 24.49 -11.37
C HIS A 69 -2.33 23.78 -10.61
N PHE A 70 -1.13 23.77 -11.16
CA PHE A 70 0.05 23.09 -10.64
C PHE A 70 1.27 24.00 -10.80
N PRO A 71 1.62 24.77 -9.75
CA PRO A 71 2.73 25.74 -9.79
C PRO A 71 4.09 25.10 -10.10
N THR A 72 4.30 23.83 -9.74
CA THR A 72 5.56 23.13 -9.99
C THR A 72 5.30 21.73 -10.56
N LYS A 73 6.34 21.13 -11.16
CA LYS A 73 6.28 19.75 -11.66
C LYS A 73 6.03 18.76 -10.54
N GLU A 74 6.66 18.95 -9.39
CA GLU A 74 6.52 18.09 -8.22
C GLU A 74 5.06 18.08 -7.73
N LEU A 75 4.40 19.25 -7.66
CA LEU A 75 2.99 19.34 -7.28
C LEU A 75 2.05 18.69 -8.33
N LEU A 76 2.39 18.77 -9.61
CA LEU A 76 1.68 18.02 -10.64
C LEU A 76 1.82 16.50 -10.41
N LEU A 77 3.03 16.03 -10.12
CA LEU A 77 3.31 14.62 -9.87
C LEU A 77 2.64 14.13 -8.59
N VAL A 78 2.62 14.93 -7.53
CA VAL A 78 1.82 14.63 -6.33
C VAL A 78 0.35 14.44 -6.71
N GLY A 79 -0.22 15.34 -7.51
CA GLY A 79 -1.60 15.20 -7.98
C GLY A 79 -1.85 13.91 -8.81
N VAL A 80 -0.88 13.49 -9.61
CA VAL A 80 -0.92 12.21 -10.33
C VAL A 80 -0.95 11.03 -9.35
N LEU A 81 -0.07 11.03 -8.35
CA LEU A 81 -0.01 9.97 -7.34
C LEU A 81 -1.26 9.93 -6.46
N GLU A 82 -1.79 11.09 -6.04
CA GLU A 82 -3.07 11.19 -5.32
C GLU A 82 -4.24 10.61 -6.13
N THR A 83 -4.25 10.84 -7.44
CA THR A 83 -5.30 10.33 -8.32
C THR A 83 -5.20 8.82 -8.46
N ARG A 84 -3.98 8.29 -8.58
CA ARG A 84 -3.70 6.87 -8.57
C ARG A 84 -4.15 6.23 -7.26
N ASP A 85 -3.72 6.76 -6.12
CA ASP A 85 -4.06 6.21 -4.80
C ASP A 85 -5.59 6.12 -4.60
N ARG A 86 -6.35 7.09 -5.11
CA ARG A 86 -7.82 7.05 -5.07
C ARG A 86 -8.41 5.92 -5.92
N TRP A 87 -7.83 5.65 -7.09
CA TRP A 87 -8.27 4.55 -7.94
C TRP A 87 -7.92 3.19 -7.34
N ASP A 88 -6.73 3.07 -6.76
CA ASP A 88 -6.27 1.86 -6.08
C ASP A 88 -7.18 1.54 -4.88
N LEU A 89 -7.53 2.54 -4.06
CA LEU A 89 -8.48 2.40 -2.96
C LEU A 89 -9.89 2.03 -3.42
N ALA A 90 -10.38 2.65 -4.50
CA ALA A 90 -11.69 2.33 -5.06
C ALA A 90 -11.74 0.89 -5.61
N SER A 91 -10.68 0.44 -6.26
CA SER A 91 -10.53 -0.93 -6.78
C SER A 91 -10.44 -1.94 -5.64
N ALA A 92 -9.68 -1.64 -4.58
CA ALA A 92 -9.61 -2.48 -3.38
C ALA A 92 -10.96 -2.58 -2.66
N ALA A 93 -11.71 -1.49 -2.57
CA ALA A 93 -13.06 -1.50 -1.99
C ALA A 93 -14.06 -2.30 -2.83
N ALA A 94 -13.92 -2.31 -4.16
CA ALA A 94 -14.75 -3.10 -5.06
C ALA A 94 -14.45 -4.60 -5.00
N ALA A 95 -13.26 -4.99 -4.55
CA ALA A 95 -12.84 -6.38 -4.32
C ALA A 95 -13.39 -6.95 -2.99
N ALA A 96 -14.49 -6.41 -2.45
CA ALA A 96 -15.11 -6.85 -1.21
C ALA A 96 -15.42 -8.37 -1.25
N GLY A 97 -14.78 -9.13 -0.36
CA GLY A 97 -14.86 -10.60 -0.31
C GLY A 97 -13.55 -11.31 -0.63
N THR A 98 -12.55 -10.63 -1.15
CA THR A 98 -11.18 -11.14 -1.31
C THR A 98 -10.39 -10.94 -0.01
N ARG A 99 -9.42 -11.81 0.23
CA ARG A 99 -8.48 -11.62 1.36
C ARG A 99 -7.72 -10.31 1.15
N HIS A 100 -7.50 -9.55 2.22
CA HIS A 100 -6.82 -8.26 2.11
C HIS A 100 -5.35 -8.40 1.68
N THR A 101 -4.69 -9.53 2.02
CA THR A 101 -3.35 -9.85 1.52
C THR A 101 -3.35 -10.13 0.01
N ASP A 102 -4.40 -10.78 -0.51
CA ASP A 102 -4.57 -10.97 -1.96
C ASP A 102 -4.77 -9.62 -2.65
N THR A 103 -5.45 -8.68 -2.00
CA THR A 103 -5.60 -7.30 -2.50
C THR A 103 -4.25 -6.58 -2.58
N LEU A 104 -3.37 -6.77 -1.57
CA LEU A 104 -2.01 -6.22 -1.62
C LEU A 104 -1.18 -6.84 -2.74
N ALA A 105 -1.28 -8.16 -2.94
CA ALA A 105 -0.61 -8.85 -4.04
C ALA A 105 -1.12 -8.36 -5.41
N GLN A 106 -2.44 -8.21 -5.58
CA GLN A 106 -3.04 -7.65 -6.79
C GLN A 106 -2.59 -6.20 -7.06
N LEU A 107 -2.40 -5.40 -6.03
CA LEU A 107 -1.86 -4.04 -6.17
C LEU A 107 -0.43 -4.08 -6.73
N VAL A 108 0.39 -5.03 -6.29
CA VAL A 108 1.75 -5.22 -6.81
C VAL A 108 1.72 -5.71 -8.26
N ASP A 109 0.84 -6.66 -8.60
CA ASP A 109 0.61 -7.09 -9.98
C ASP A 109 0.25 -5.92 -10.90
N TYR A 110 -0.70 -5.09 -10.45
CA TYR A 110 -1.12 -3.90 -11.17
C TYR A 110 0.01 -2.87 -11.33
N ASN A 111 0.84 -2.69 -10.31
CA ASN A 111 2.02 -1.83 -10.38
C ASN A 111 3.03 -2.33 -11.43
N ALA A 112 3.23 -3.65 -11.55
CA ALA A 112 4.11 -4.25 -12.54
C ALA A 112 3.70 -3.94 -13.99
N THR A 113 2.42 -3.66 -14.23
CA THR A 113 1.94 -3.22 -15.56
C THR A 113 2.19 -1.75 -15.87
N ARG A 114 2.71 -0.96 -14.90
CA ARG A 114 2.82 0.50 -15.00
C ARG A 114 4.19 1.03 -14.55
N PRO A 115 5.29 0.60 -15.17
CA PRO A 115 6.66 0.93 -14.74
C PRO A 115 6.91 2.44 -14.64
N GLY A 116 6.39 3.25 -15.57
CA GLY A 116 6.55 4.71 -15.55
C GLY A 116 5.93 5.36 -14.30
N LEU A 117 4.80 4.85 -13.82
CA LEU A 117 4.14 5.35 -12.63
C LEU A 117 4.85 4.93 -11.34
N VAL A 118 5.32 3.67 -11.27
CA VAL A 118 6.14 3.17 -10.17
C VAL A 118 7.46 3.94 -10.10
N GLN A 119 8.12 4.18 -11.25
CA GLN A 119 9.32 5.01 -11.32
C GLN A 119 9.06 6.44 -10.79
N THR A 120 7.93 7.05 -11.18
CA THR A 120 7.55 8.38 -10.70
C THR A 120 7.43 8.40 -9.18
N TYR A 121 6.74 7.42 -8.61
CA TYR A 121 6.59 7.26 -7.16
C TYR A 121 7.95 7.10 -6.47
N THR A 122 8.76 6.14 -6.91
CA THR A 122 10.05 5.80 -6.29
C THR A 122 11.00 7.00 -6.29
N VAL A 123 11.13 7.69 -7.43
CA VAL A 123 12.02 8.86 -7.55
C VAL A 123 11.52 10.02 -6.70
N LEU A 124 10.21 10.35 -6.78
CA LEU A 124 9.65 11.47 -6.04
C LEU A 124 9.65 11.21 -4.53
N ALA A 125 9.45 9.95 -4.09
CA ALA A 125 9.56 9.55 -2.69
C ALA A 125 10.99 9.78 -2.17
N ALA A 126 12.00 9.33 -2.92
CA ALA A 126 13.41 9.53 -2.57
C ALA A 126 13.79 11.03 -2.53
N ASP A 127 13.38 11.81 -3.52
CA ASP A 127 13.65 13.25 -3.58
C ASP A 127 12.98 14.00 -2.41
N SER A 128 11.80 13.52 -1.97
CA SER A 128 11.01 14.17 -0.91
C SER A 128 11.62 14.09 0.49
N VAL A 129 12.69 13.30 0.71
CA VAL A 129 13.42 13.29 1.99
C VAL A 129 14.23 14.56 2.20
N THR A 130 14.49 15.33 1.12
CA THR A 130 15.16 16.62 1.19
C THR A 130 14.27 17.64 1.89
N GLU A 131 14.89 18.49 2.74
CA GLU A 131 14.16 19.58 3.40
C GLU A 131 13.51 20.50 2.37
N ASP A 132 12.34 21.04 2.72
CA ASP A 132 11.53 21.95 1.88
C ASP A 132 11.07 21.40 0.53
N HIS A 133 11.19 20.06 0.29
CA HIS A 133 10.71 19.50 -0.95
C HIS A 133 9.16 19.57 -1.03
N PRO A 134 8.58 20.05 -2.14
CA PRO A 134 7.12 20.26 -2.27
C PRO A 134 6.26 19.02 -2.04
N ALA A 135 6.81 17.81 -2.30
CA ALA A 135 6.10 16.53 -2.11
C ALA A 135 6.27 15.93 -0.71
N ARG A 136 7.09 16.53 0.19
CA ARG A 136 7.40 15.95 1.50
C ARG A 136 6.15 15.69 2.33
N ALA A 137 5.30 16.70 2.49
CA ALA A 137 4.07 16.58 3.28
C ALA A 137 3.13 15.49 2.74
N PHE A 138 3.07 15.32 1.41
CA PHE A 138 2.31 14.24 0.79
C PHE A 138 2.84 12.88 1.21
N PHE A 139 4.16 12.61 1.09
CA PHE A 139 4.74 11.32 1.44
C PHE A 139 4.68 11.02 2.94
N GLU A 140 4.89 12.01 3.81
CA GLU A 140 4.72 11.85 5.25
C GLU A 140 3.30 11.38 5.60
N SER A 141 2.30 12.02 5.01
CA SER A 141 0.90 11.65 5.20
C SER A 141 0.60 10.27 4.62
N ARG A 142 1.06 10.02 3.39
CA ARG A 142 0.85 8.75 2.67
C ARG A 142 1.44 7.57 3.43
N PHE A 143 2.69 7.65 3.87
CA PHE A 143 3.31 6.55 4.62
C PHE A 143 2.62 6.30 5.97
N ARG A 144 2.06 7.33 6.61
CA ARG A 144 1.25 7.14 7.82
C ARG A 144 -0.01 6.34 7.53
N VAL A 145 -0.75 6.71 6.47
CA VAL A 145 -1.98 6.02 6.05
C VAL A 145 -1.69 4.59 5.61
N VAL A 146 -0.67 4.39 4.77
CA VAL A 146 -0.28 3.06 4.25
C VAL A 146 0.12 2.13 5.39
N ARG A 147 0.96 2.59 6.33
CA ARG A 147 1.34 1.75 7.49
C ARG A 147 0.15 1.39 8.37
N ALA A 148 -0.78 2.32 8.59
CA ALA A 148 -2.00 2.03 9.36
C ALA A 148 -2.88 0.99 8.64
N ALA A 149 -3.07 1.12 7.33
CA ALA A 149 -3.83 0.17 6.53
C ALA A 149 -3.16 -1.22 6.50
N MET A 150 -1.84 -1.28 6.31
CA MET A 150 -1.08 -2.53 6.34
C MET A 150 -1.14 -3.21 7.72
N ALA A 151 -1.06 -2.46 8.81
CA ALA A 151 -1.21 -3.02 10.16
C ALA A 151 -2.60 -3.63 10.37
N GLU A 152 -3.65 -3.00 9.85
CA GLU A 152 -5.00 -3.53 9.92
C GLU A 152 -5.17 -4.81 9.11
N VAL A 153 -4.62 -4.85 7.89
CA VAL A 153 -4.58 -6.05 7.05
C VAL A 153 -3.88 -7.21 7.79
N LEU A 154 -2.69 -6.94 8.33
CA LEU A 154 -1.92 -7.95 9.06
C LEU A 154 -2.67 -8.45 10.30
N ARG A 155 -3.30 -7.56 11.05
CA ARG A 155 -4.10 -7.92 12.23
C ARG A 155 -5.27 -8.82 11.86
N THR A 156 -5.98 -8.45 10.80
CA THR A 156 -7.17 -9.19 10.36
C THR A 156 -6.83 -10.60 9.88
N GLU A 157 -5.74 -10.76 9.14
CA GLU A 157 -5.42 -12.02 8.46
C GLU A 157 -4.38 -12.88 9.16
N CYS A 158 -3.46 -12.26 9.91
CA CYS A 158 -2.37 -12.97 10.58
C CYS A 158 -2.54 -12.97 12.12
N GLY A 159 -3.48 -12.16 12.66
CA GLY A 159 -3.73 -12.01 14.09
C GLY A 159 -2.84 -10.96 14.76
N ASP A 160 -2.90 -10.90 16.08
CA ASP A 160 -2.21 -9.87 16.88
C ASP A 160 -0.70 -10.11 17.02
N THR A 161 -0.24 -11.30 16.66
CA THR A 161 1.19 -11.69 16.75
C THR A 161 1.60 -12.45 15.50
N LEU A 162 2.56 -11.90 14.77
CA LEU A 162 3.16 -12.50 13.60
C LEU A 162 4.39 -13.36 13.99
N PRO A 163 4.94 -14.15 13.06
CA PRO A 163 6.18 -14.90 13.27
C PRO A 163 7.29 -14.00 13.86
N GLY A 164 8.06 -14.55 14.79
CA GLY A 164 9.09 -13.78 15.50
C GLY A 164 8.57 -12.84 16.58
N GLY A 165 7.27 -12.90 16.95
CA GLY A 165 6.69 -12.09 18.02
C GLY A 165 6.47 -10.62 17.62
N LEU A 166 6.40 -10.32 16.33
CA LEU A 166 6.10 -8.97 15.84
C LEU A 166 4.62 -8.67 15.98
N THR A 167 4.28 -7.44 16.41
CA THR A 167 2.90 -6.95 16.28
C THR A 167 2.65 -6.41 14.87
N PRO A 168 1.38 -6.35 14.41
CA PRO A 168 1.03 -5.77 13.12
C PRO A 168 1.61 -4.37 12.90
N GLU A 169 1.62 -3.50 13.93
CA GLU A 169 2.17 -2.15 13.83
C GLU A 169 3.69 -2.13 13.62
N ARG A 170 4.41 -3.10 14.17
CA ARG A 170 5.86 -3.24 13.98
C ARG A 170 6.18 -3.90 12.63
N ALA A 171 5.33 -4.76 12.14
CA ALA A 171 5.48 -5.42 10.85
C ALA A 171 5.11 -4.52 9.65
N ALA A 172 4.12 -3.63 9.81
CA ALA A 172 3.65 -2.77 8.73
C ALA A 172 4.74 -1.91 8.07
N PRO A 173 5.65 -1.22 8.79
CA PRO A 173 6.75 -0.51 8.15
C PRO A 173 7.74 -1.43 7.42
N LEU A 174 7.92 -2.68 7.88
CA LEU A 174 8.77 -3.66 7.20
C LEU A 174 8.11 -4.13 5.89
N LEU A 175 6.80 -4.37 5.90
CA LEU A 175 6.04 -4.71 4.71
C LEU A 175 6.10 -3.60 3.66
N ALA A 176 5.94 -2.34 4.08
CA ALA A 176 6.09 -1.18 3.19
C ALA A 176 7.51 -1.09 2.63
N ALA A 177 8.55 -1.28 3.47
CA ALA A 177 9.94 -1.24 3.04
C ALA A 177 10.29 -2.35 2.03
N VAL A 178 9.75 -3.55 2.22
CA VAL A 178 9.93 -4.65 1.25
C VAL A 178 9.26 -4.30 -0.09
N MET A 179 8.04 -3.79 -0.07
CA MET A 179 7.34 -3.38 -1.29
C MET A 179 8.11 -2.27 -2.04
N ASP A 180 8.54 -1.22 -1.34
CA ASP A 180 9.30 -0.12 -1.95
C ASP A 180 10.67 -0.59 -2.45
N GLY A 181 11.34 -1.46 -1.71
CA GLY A 181 12.62 -2.05 -2.10
C GLY A 181 12.51 -2.97 -3.32
N LEU A 182 11.47 -3.79 -3.41
CA LEU A 182 11.20 -4.63 -4.58
C LEU A 182 10.88 -3.79 -5.82
N GLN A 183 10.10 -2.70 -5.67
CA GLN A 183 9.84 -1.77 -6.78
C GLN A 183 11.13 -1.19 -7.35
N LEU A 184 12.06 -0.76 -6.46
CA LEU A 184 13.34 -0.21 -6.88
C LEU A 184 14.20 -1.25 -7.62
N GLN A 185 14.32 -2.46 -7.08
CA GLN A 185 15.10 -3.55 -7.68
C GLN A 185 14.52 -3.94 -9.05
N TRP A 186 13.21 -4.13 -9.12
CA TRP A 186 12.52 -4.45 -10.37
C TRP A 186 12.68 -3.36 -11.44
N LEU A 187 12.63 -2.07 -11.06
CA LEU A 187 12.87 -0.97 -12.01
C LEU A 187 14.30 -0.95 -12.56
N LEU A 188 15.26 -1.46 -11.81
CA LEU A 188 16.67 -1.52 -12.21
C LEU A 188 16.97 -2.78 -13.01
N ASP A 189 16.34 -3.90 -12.68
CA ASP A 189 16.59 -5.20 -13.29
C ASP A 189 15.29 -6.02 -13.40
N PRO A 190 14.42 -5.68 -14.37
CA PRO A 190 13.12 -6.33 -14.53
C PRO A 190 13.19 -7.76 -15.06
N GLU A 191 14.34 -8.20 -15.57
CA GLU A 191 14.55 -9.57 -16.08
C GLU A 191 14.88 -10.53 -14.92
N GLU A 192 15.60 -10.07 -13.90
CA GLU A 192 16.02 -10.89 -12.76
C GLU A 192 15.05 -10.77 -11.57
N VAL A 193 14.34 -9.65 -11.41
CA VAL A 193 13.47 -9.40 -10.26
C VAL A 193 12.00 -9.53 -10.63
N GLU A 194 11.44 -10.68 -10.34
CA GLU A 194 10.00 -10.95 -10.43
C GLU A 194 9.27 -10.33 -9.23
N MET A 195 9.09 -8.99 -9.24
CA MET A 195 8.52 -8.24 -8.11
C MET A 195 7.20 -8.83 -7.57
N PRO A 196 6.20 -9.21 -8.39
CA PRO A 196 4.96 -9.79 -7.88
C PRO A 196 5.17 -11.13 -7.17
N ALA A 197 6.03 -12.00 -7.69
CA ALA A 197 6.33 -13.30 -7.09
C ALA A 197 7.06 -13.11 -5.75
N ALA A 198 8.14 -12.33 -5.74
CA ALA A 198 8.90 -12.03 -4.52
C ALA A 198 8.04 -11.41 -3.40
N PHE A 199 7.08 -10.56 -3.76
CA PHE A 199 6.17 -9.99 -2.78
C PHE A 199 5.20 -11.04 -2.20
N ARG A 200 4.68 -11.95 -3.01
CA ARG A 200 3.86 -13.08 -2.52
C ARG A 200 4.64 -14.00 -1.61
N ASP A 201 5.89 -14.31 -1.96
CA ASP A 201 6.78 -15.12 -1.12
C ASP A 201 7.01 -14.44 0.24
N PHE A 202 7.21 -13.13 0.24
CA PHE A 202 7.32 -12.37 1.49
C PHE A 202 6.03 -12.41 2.34
N LEU A 203 4.86 -12.28 1.73
CA LEU A 203 3.58 -12.42 2.45
C LEU A 203 3.41 -13.83 3.05
N ALA A 204 3.87 -14.87 2.34
CA ALA A 204 3.85 -16.24 2.85
C ALA A 204 4.78 -16.42 4.07
N LEU A 205 5.97 -15.77 4.08
CA LEU A 205 6.87 -15.75 5.24
C LEU A 205 6.24 -15.09 6.48
N LEU A 206 5.33 -14.15 6.30
CA LEU A 206 4.58 -13.54 7.40
C LEU A 206 3.47 -14.45 7.96
N GLY A 207 3.28 -15.65 7.39
CA GLY A 207 2.23 -16.59 7.80
C GLY A 207 0.81 -16.14 7.41
N CYS A 208 0.71 -15.10 6.60
CA CYS A 208 -0.54 -14.60 6.08
C CYS A 208 -1.01 -15.51 4.94
N GLY A 209 -2.02 -16.32 5.19
CA GLY A 209 -2.52 -17.23 4.16
C GLY A 209 -2.64 -18.68 4.60
N GLN A 210 -1.99 -19.05 5.66
CA GLN A 210 -2.26 -20.34 6.29
C GLN A 210 -3.48 -20.15 7.22
N GLY A 211 -4.68 -20.48 6.72
CA GLY A 211 -5.86 -20.52 7.54
C GLY A 211 -5.52 -21.26 8.84
N ARG A 212 -5.99 -20.75 9.98
CA ARG A 212 -6.01 -21.46 11.26
C ARG A 212 -6.58 -22.86 11.01
N ALA A 213 -5.73 -23.79 10.57
CA ALA A 213 -5.99 -25.20 10.72
C ALA A 213 -6.02 -25.42 12.24
N GLY A 214 -7.21 -25.78 12.72
CA GLY A 214 -7.56 -25.84 14.13
C GLY A 214 -6.48 -26.47 14.98
N GLY A 215 -6.03 -25.74 15.95
CA GLY A 215 -5.41 -26.28 17.14
C GLY A 215 -6.48 -27.00 17.95
N THR A 216 -6.84 -28.21 17.53
CA THR A 216 -7.35 -29.20 18.44
C THR A 216 -6.15 -29.67 19.23
N GLY A 217 -5.97 -29.09 20.41
CA GLY A 217 -5.12 -29.64 21.44
C GLY A 217 -5.66 -30.99 21.83
N GLU A 218 -5.15 -32.06 21.26
CA GLU A 218 -5.09 -33.35 21.92
C GLU A 218 -3.94 -33.26 22.92
N GLY A 219 -4.32 -33.01 24.16
CA GLY A 219 -3.46 -33.23 25.30
C GLY A 219 -2.99 -34.70 25.30
N PRO A 220 -1.76 -34.97 25.79
CA PRO A 220 -1.31 -36.36 25.92
C PRO A 220 -2.25 -37.08 26.86
N GLY A 221 -2.90 -38.13 26.34
CA GLY A 221 -3.75 -39.05 27.11
C GLY A 221 -2.94 -39.62 28.28
N GLU A 222 -3.49 -39.51 29.47
CA GLU A 222 -3.10 -40.29 30.62
C GLU A 222 -3.34 -41.77 30.29
N GLU A 223 -2.26 -42.54 30.19
CA GLU A 223 -2.32 -44.00 30.23
C GLU A 223 -2.64 -44.41 31.68
N PRO A 224 -3.60 -45.33 31.90
CA PRO A 224 -3.85 -45.89 33.22
C PRO A 224 -2.74 -46.85 33.63
N GLY A 225 -2.25 -46.67 34.86
CA GLY A 225 -1.18 -47.44 35.48
C GLY A 225 -1.49 -48.92 35.54
N GLU A 226 -0.48 -49.74 35.21
CA GLU A 226 -0.38 -51.15 35.62
C GLU A 226 0.54 -51.24 36.84
N GLU A 227 0.03 -51.92 37.85
CA GLU A 227 0.68 -52.23 39.12
C GLU A 227 1.88 -53.20 38.95
N PRO A 228 2.84 -53.20 39.92
CA PRO A 228 4.05 -53.97 39.80
C PRO A 228 3.85 -55.44 40.26
N GLY A 229 4.24 -56.38 39.42
CA GLY A 229 4.41 -57.79 39.77
C GLY A 229 5.82 -58.05 40.26
N GLU A 230 5.90 -58.58 41.47
CA GLU A 230 7.11 -59.10 42.13
C GLU A 230 7.69 -60.34 41.41
N GLY A 231 9.01 -60.51 41.43
CA GLY A 231 9.59 -61.82 41.19
C GLY A 231 11.08 -61.84 40.82
N SER A 232 11.92 -61.98 41.88
CA SER A 232 13.10 -62.81 42.00
C SER A 232 14.20 -62.88 40.93
N GLY A 233 15.35 -62.36 41.23
CA GLY A 233 16.55 -63.25 41.58
C GLY A 233 17.41 -63.59 40.39
N GLU A 234 18.60 -63.09 40.38
CA GLU A 234 19.89 -63.77 40.37
C GLU A 234 21.06 -62.87 39.95
N GLU A 235 22.03 -62.85 40.79
CA GLU A 235 23.37 -62.21 40.64
C GLU A 235 24.31 -63.06 39.75
N PRO A 236 25.59 -62.71 39.64
CA PRO A 236 26.28 -61.98 38.58
C PRO A 236 27.30 -62.88 37.84
N ARG A 237 27.93 -62.40 36.78
CA ARG A 237 29.27 -62.83 36.36
C ARG A 237 30.08 -61.72 35.71
N GLU A 238 31.22 -61.55 36.33
CA GLU A 238 32.43 -60.80 35.92
C GLU A 238 32.98 -61.25 34.56
N GLY A 239 33.73 -60.38 33.97
CA GLY A 239 34.70 -60.65 32.87
C GLY A 239 35.08 -59.36 32.15
N SER A 240 36.05 -58.64 32.64
CA SER A 240 37.47 -58.55 32.26
C SER A 240 37.75 -58.43 30.76
N GLY A 241 38.48 -57.39 30.41
CA GLY A 241 39.38 -57.40 29.24
C GLY A 241 39.38 -56.00 28.52
N ASP A 242 40.27 -55.16 28.95
CA ASP A 242 41.57 -54.84 28.38
C ASP A 242 41.55 -54.03 27.08
N GLY A 243 42.07 -52.81 27.20
CA GLY A 243 42.50 -51.75 26.39
C GLY A 243 43.47 -52.10 25.22
N PRO A 244 44.36 -51.20 24.81
CA PRO A 244 44.13 -49.91 24.17
C PRO A 244 44.76 -49.92 22.75
N GLY A 245 44.68 -48.87 21.96
CA GLY A 245 45.43 -48.80 20.71
C GLY A 245 45.19 -47.51 19.92
N GLU A 246 46.18 -46.72 19.95
CA GLU A 246 46.45 -45.56 19.12
C GLU A 246 46.31 -45.78 17.60
N GLY A 247 46.04 -44.69 16.89
CA GLY A 247 46.15 -44.61 15.46
C GLY A 247 45.48 -43.32 14.91
#